data_097d437b1446b8c9bcab44de505c48c0
#
_entry.id   097d437b1446b8c9bcab44de505c48c0
#
_cell.length_a   1.000
_cell.length_b   1.000
_cell.length_c   1.000
_cell.angle_alpha   90.00
_cell.angle_beta   90.00
_cell.angle_gamma   90.00
#
_symmetry.space_group_name_H-M   'P 1'
#
loop_
_entity.id
_entity.type
_entity.pdbx_description
1 polymer ?
#
loop_
_entity_poly.entity_id
_entity_poly.type
_entity_poly.pdbx_seq_one_letter_code
_entity_poly.pdbx_strand_id
1 'polypeptide(L)'
;MNQFPHVRVEGSALDRGRAYGSQARDRVQRSVAAYRDVFADWAGWDWAAVRREAARFEAPIAAFRPAYLDEITGIAQGAGLDPGDVLAINVRTEVMFAAKARQAADQRHAPDGCTCCSRRTG
;
A
#
# COMPACT_ATOMS: atom_id res chain seq x y z
N MET A 1 22.13 -4.63 16.09
CA MET A 1 21.97 -4.01 15.74
C MET A 1 21.51 -3.77 14.61
N ASN A 2 21.28 -3.37 14.07
CA ASN A 2 20.72 -3.10 13.08
C ASN A 2 21.31 -2.68 12.10
N GLN A 3 21.13 -2.84 11.42
CA GLN A 3 21.88 -2.78 10.59
C GLN A 3 21.65 -1.97 9.51
N PHE A 4 20.76 -1.61 9.09
CA PHE A 4 20.52 -0.93 8.00
C PHE A 4 19.66 0.06 8.04
N PRO A 5 19.69 1.04 7.47
CA PRO A 5 20.47 2.11 7.87
C PRO A 5 20.24 2.17 9.34
N HIS A 6 21.22 2.48 10.06
CA HIS A 6 21.09 2.49 11.49
C HIS A 6 20.33 3.73 11.87
N VAL A 7 19.06 3.60 12.02
CA VAL A 7 18.20 4.73 12.40
C VAL A 7 18.01 4.71 13.89
N ARG A 8 18.48 5.78 14.56
CA ARG A 8 18.32 5.86 15.96
C ARG A 8 17.09 6.66 16.25
N VAL A 9 16.09 6.03 16.82
CA VAL A 9 14.80 6.68 17.03
C VAL A 9 14.35 6.52 18.47
N GLU A 10 13.80 7.60 18.99
CA GLU A 10 13.28 7.63 20.34
C GLU A 10 12.03 8.50 20.34
N GLY A 11 11.24 8.39 21.39
CA GLY A 11 10.05 9.19 21.55
C GLY A 11 8.80 8.44 21.13
N SER A 12 7.78 9.18 20.77
CA SER A 12 6.50 8.61 20.40
C SER A 12 6.59 7.89 19.06
N ALA A 13 5.52 7.14 18.73
CA ALA A 13 5.46 6.47 17.44
C ALA A 13 5.56 7.48 16.30
N LEU A 14 4.93 8.64 16.45
CA LEU A 14 5.01 9.70 15.45
C LEU A 14 6.45 10.19 15.29
N ASP A 15 7.13 10.44 16.40
CA ASP A 15 8.51 10.92 16.37
C ASP A 15 9.44 9.88 15.77
N ARG A 16 9.25 8.61 16.13
CA ARG A 16 10.07 7.54 15.58
C ARG A 16 9.87 7.44 14.07
N GLY A 17 8.62 7.52 13.63
CA GLY A 17 8.32 7.49 12.20
C GLY A 17 8.94 8.65 11.47
N ARG A 18 8.82 9.85 12.06
CA ARG A 18 9.38 11.05 11.43
C ARG A 18 10.89 10.95 11.29
N ALA A 19 11.55 10.46 12.33
CA ALA A 19 13.00 10.28 12.27
C ALA A 19 13.40 9.26 11.22
N TYR A 20 12.70 8.15 11.16
CA TYR A 20 12.98 7.13 10.15
C TYR A 20 12.75 7.67 8.75
N GLY A 21 11.60 8.31 8.52
CA GLY A 21 11.27 8.84 7.20
C GLY A 21 12.29 9.87 6.74
N SER A 22 12.75 10.70 7.65
CA SER A 22 13.76 11.71 7.34
C SER A 22 15.08 11.08 6.95
N GLN A 23 15.52 10.07 7.70
CA GLN A 23 16.80 9.43 7.44
C GLN A 23 16.77 8.50 6.22
N ALA A 24 15.63 7.88 5.96
CA ALA A 24 15.46 6.95 4.83
C ALA A 24 14.66 7.57 3.69
N ARG A 25 14.63 8.89 3.60
CA ARG A 25 13.77 9.62 2.67
C ARG A 25 13.84 9.10 1.24
N ASP A 26 15.05 9.00 0.70
CA ASP A 26 15.20 8.58 -0.69
C ASP A 26 14.69 7.17 -0.92
N ARG A 27 14.96 6.28 0.02
CA ARG A 27 14.50 4.90 -0.08
C ARG A 27 12.98 4.82 -0.04
N VAL A 28 12.36 5.55 0.86
CA VAL A 28 10.90 5.54 0.98
C VAL A 28 10.27 6.11 -0.28
N GLN A 29 10.80 7.20 -0.79
CA GLN A 29 10.28 7.81 -2.01
C GLN A 29 10.42 6.87 -3.21
N ARG A 30 11.56 6.18 -3.32
CA ARG A 30 11.75 5.22 -4.40
C ARG A 30 10.81 4.04 -4.30
N SER A 31 10.53 3.60 -3.07
CA SER A 31 9.58 2.50 -2.87
C SER A 31 8.19 2.88 -3.35
N VAL A 32 7.75 4.09 -3.04
CA VAL A 32 6.44 4.56 -3.50
C VAL A 32 6.39 4.60 -5.02
N ALA A 33 7.43 5.15 -5.64
CA ALA A 33 7.48 5.23 -7.10
C ALA A 33 7.46 3.84 -7.74
N ALA A 34 8.22 2.91 -7.16
CA ALA A 34 8.29 1.55 -7.70
C ALA A 34 6.94 0.84 -7.62
N TYR A 35 6.25 0.96 -6.49
CA TYR A 35 4.96 0.30 -6.35
C TYR A 35 3.86 0.96 -7.15
N ARG A 36 3.96 2.26 -7.37
CA ARG A 36 3.04 2.93 -8.28
C ARG A 36 3.11 2.29 -9.67
N ASP A 37 4.32 2.03 -10.15
CA ASP A 37 4.51 1.38 -11.45
C ASP A 37 4.03 -0.06 -11.44
N VAL A 38 4.34 -0.79 -10.36
CA VAL A 38 3.92 -2.18 -10.24
C VAL A 38 2.41 -2.30 -10.32
N PHE A 39 1.69 -1.47 -9.59
CA PHE A 39 0.23 -1.55 -9.61
C PHE A 39 -0.36 -1.16 -10.96
N ALA A 40 0.23 -0.17 -11.60
CA ALA A 40 -0.24 0.23 -12.93
C ALA A 40 -0.06 -0.89 -13.94
N ASP A 41 1.12 -1.52 -13.93
CA ASP A 41 1.44 -2.56 -14.92
C ASP A 41 0.75 -3.88 -14.61
N TRP A 42 0.72 -4.24 -13.32
CA TRP A 42 0.29 -5.57 -12.93
C TRP A 42 -1.22 -5.68 -12.76
N ALA A 43 -1.85 -4.66 -12.23
CA ALA A 43 -3.27 -4.69 -11.93
C ALA A 43 -4.07 -3.65 -12.72
N GLY A 44 -3.41 -2.77 -13.44
CA GLY A 44 -4.10 -1.71 -14.17
C GLY A 44 -4.71 -0.67 -13.25
N TRP A 45 -4.19 -0.52 -12.04
CA TRP A 45 -4.72 0.43 -11.06
C TRP A 45 -3.82 1.65 -11.01
N ASP A 46 -4.40 2.83 -11.13
CA ASP A 46 -3.64 4.04 -10.88
C ASP A 46 -3.41 4.18 -9.36
N TRP A 47 -2.53 5.11 -8.99
CA TRP A 47 -2.15 5.24 -7.59
C TRP A 47 -3.31 5.72 -6.72
N ALA A 48 -4.23 6.50 -7.28
CA ALA A 48 -5.40 6.94 -6.54
C ALA A 48 -6.27 5.76 -6.14
N ALA A 49 -6.43 4.78 -7.03
CA ALA A 49 -7.19 3.57 -6.73
C ALA A 49 -6.49 2.75 -5.64
N VAL A 50 -5.16 2.64 -5.73
CA VAL A 50 -4.39 1.92 -4.72
C VAL A 50 -4.57 2.57 -3.35
N ARG A 51 -4.50 3.89 -3.29
CA ARG A 51 -4.65 4.60 -2.03
C ARG A 51 -6.05 4.46 -1.46
N ARG A 52 -7.07 4.46 -2.31
CA ARG A 52 -8.44 4.26 -1.85
C ARG A 52 -8.62 2.88 -1.23
N GLU A 53 -8.04 1.88 -1.87
CA GLU A 53 -8.13 0.52 -1.33
C GLU A 53 -7.34 0.40 -0.04
N ALA A 54 -6.16 1.01 0.01
CA ALA A 54 -5.32 0.97 1.21
C ALA A 54 -6.02 1.64 2.40
N ALA A 55 -6.78 2.70 2.15
CA ALA A 55 -7.48 3.41 3.21
C ALA A 55 -8.46 2.53 3.96
N ARG A 56 -8.93 1.46 3.34
CA ARG A 56 -9.84 0.52 4.00
C ARG A 56 -9.20 -0.22 5.16
N PHE A 57 -7.87 -0.22 5.20
CA PHE A 57 -7.13 -0.89 6.26
C PHE A 57 -6.86 0.01 7.46
N GLU A 58 -7.18 1.32 7.36
CA GLU A 58 -6.92 2.24 8.45
C GLU A 58 -7.69 1.87 9.72
N ALA A 59 -8.99 1.60 9.59
CA ALA A 59 -9.79 1.30 10.75
C ALA A 59 -9.37 0.01 11.45
N PRO A 60 -9.13 -1.09 10.73
CA PRO A 60 -8.60 -2.29 11.38
C PRO A 60 -7.25 -2.06 12.05
N ILE A 61 -6.36 -1.30 11.42
CA ILE A 61 -5.06 -1.02 12.01
C ILE A 61 -5.22 -0.17 13.26
N ALA A 62 -6.10 0.83 13.21
CA ALA A 62 -6.33 1.70 14.36
C ALA A 62 -6.89 0.89 15.53
N ALA A 63 -7.73 -0.08 15.26
CA ALA A 63 -8.31 -0.92 16.31
C ALA A 63 -7.29 -1.85 16.92
N PHE A 64 -6.36 -2.35 16.10
CA PHE A 64 -5.41 -3.36 16.54
C PHE A 64 -4.12 -2.73 17.06
N ARG A 65 -3.58 -1.77 16.35
CA ARG A 65 -2.32 -1.12 16.71
C ARG A 65 -2.33 0.35 16.30
N PRO A 66 -2.98 1.21 17.08
CA PRO A 66 -3.07 2.63 16.69
C PRO A 66 -1.70 3.30 16.56
N ALA A 67 -0.70 2.88 17.34
CA ALA A 67 0.63 3.46 17.23
C ALA A 67 1.25 3.23 15.86
N TYR A 68 0.84 2.18 15.17
CA TYR A 68 1.34 1.89 13.84
C TYR A 68 0.93 2.97 12.84
N LEU A 69 -0.30 3.45 12.95
CA LEU A 69 -0.76 4.56 12.08
C LEU A 69 0.01 5.84 12.37
N ASP A 70 0.31 6.10 13.64
CA ASP A 70 1.11 7.26 14.00
C ASP A 70 2.50 7.17 13.39
N GLU A 71 3.08 5.98 13.41
CA GLU A 71 4.38 5.76 12.83
C GLU A 71 4.35 5.98 11.33
N ILE A 72 3.33 5.45 10.65
CA ILE A 72 3.14 5.65 9.21
C ILE A 72 3.04 7.14 8.89
N THR A 73 2.25 7.87 9.68
CA THR A 73 2.11 9.31 9.49
C THR A 73 3.46 10.00 9.65
N GLY A 74 4.22 9.60 10.67
CA GLY A 74 5.54 10.18 10.90
C GLY A 74 6.49 9.90 9.76
N ILE A 75 6.52 8.67 9.26
CA ILE A 75 7.38 8.31 8.13
C ILE A 75 7.06 9.19 6.93
N ALA A 76 5.78 9.38 6.66
CA ALA A 76 5.38 10.21 5.53
C ALA A 76 5.87 11.66 5.71
N GLN A 77 5.70 12.20 6.90
CA GLN A 77 6.15 13.55 7.18
C GLN A 77 7.66 13.69 6.98
N GLY A 78 8.42 12.74 7.52
CA GLY A 78 9.87 12.77 7.40
C GLY A 78 10.34 12.58 5.97
N ALA A 79 9.65 11.78 5.21
CA ALA A 79 10.04 11.48 3.82
C ALA A 79 9.43 12.46 2.81
N GLY A 80 8.60 13.40 3.26
CA GLY A 80 7.99 14.37 2.35
C GLY A 80 6.90 13.77 1.49
N LEU A 81 6.15 12.83 2.04
CA LEU A 81 5.10 12.13 1.32
C LEU A 81 3.79 12.25 2.07
N ASP A 82 2.71 11.83 1.41
CA ASP A 82 1.40 11.76 2.01
C ASP A 82 1.30 10.49 2.84
N PRO A 83 0.63 10.51 4.00
CA PRO A 83 0.44 9.28 4.77
C PRO A 83 -0.21 8.16 3.97
N GLY A 84 -1.10 8.50 3.03
CA GLY A 84 -1.73 7.49 2.17
C GLY A 84 -0.73 6.73 1.32
N ASP A 85 0.36 7.39 0.90
CA ASP A 85 1.41 6.73 0.12
C ASP A 85 2.13 5.67 0.96
N VAL A 86 2.46 6.04 2.19
CA VAL A 86 3.19 5.13 3.08
C VAL A 86 2.29 3.98 3.52
N LEU A 87 1.03 4.28 3.80
CA LEU A 87 0.07 3.24 4.15
C LEU A 87 -0.06 2.24 3.00
N ALA A 88 -0.16 2.73 1.77
CA ALA A 88 -0.31 1.87 0.60
C ALA A 88 0.85 0.89 0.47
N ILE A 89 2.08 1.35 0.71
CA ILE A 89 3.21 0.44 0.64
C ILE A 89 3.16 -0.61 1.75
N ASN A 90 2.70 -0.21 2.91
CA ASN A 90 2.67 -1.10 4.06
C ASN A 90 1.61 -2.18 3.94
N VAL A 91 0.52 -1.91 3.23
CA VAL A 91 -0.53 -2.91 3.02
C VAL A 91 -0.56 -3.41 1.58
N ARG A 92 0.53 -3.26 0.86
CA ARG A 92 0.57 -3.55 -0.58
C ARG A 92 0.15 -4.96 -0.95
N THR A 93 0.50 -5.93 -0.13
CA THR A 93 0.14 -7.31 -0.43
C THR A 93 -1.38 -7.49 -0.37
N GLU A 94 -2.00 -6.93 0.64
CA GLU A 94 -3.45 -7.01 0.77
C GLU A 94 -4.15 -6.29 -0.37
N VAL A 95 -3.61 -5.15 -0.79
CA VAL A 95 -4.19 -4.40 -1.91
C VAL A 95 -4.03 -5.19 -3.21
N MET A 96 -2.88 -5.83 -3.40
CA MET A 96 -2.66 -6.68 -4.59
C MET A 96 -3.65 -7.82 -4.64
N PHE A 97 -3.89 -8.49 -3.52
CA PHE A 97 -4.89 -9.55 -3.48
C PHE A 97 -6.28 -9.02 -3.81
N ALA A 98 -6.63 -7.85 -3.28
CA ALA A 98 -7.93 -7.24 -3.56
C ALA A 98 -8.07 -6.92 -5.04
N ALA A 99 -7.01 -6.38 -5.66
CA ALA A 99 -7.04 -6.05 -7.08
C ALA A 99 -7.24 -7.29 -7.93
N LYS A 100 -6.53 -8.36 -7.60
CA LYS A 100 -6.66 -9.61 -8.35
C LYS A 100 -8.03 -10.24 -8.16
N ALA A 101 -8.57 -10.16 -6.96
CA ALA A 101 -9.90 -10.69 -6.70
C ALA A 101 -10.95 -9.94 -7.52
N ARG A 102 -10.80 -8.63 -7.66
CA ARG A 102 -11.73 -7.84 -8.49
C ARG A 102 -11.60 -8.18 -9.96
N GLN A 103 -10.37 -8.37 -10.45
CA GLN A 103 -10.19 -8.79 -11.83
C GLN A 103 -10.87 -10.12 -12.10
N ALA A 104 -10.72 -11.07 -11.18
CA ALA A 104 -11.34 -12.38 -11.34
C ALA A 104 -12.86 -12.26 -11.31
N ALA A 105 -13.41 -11.42 -10.44
CA ALA A 105 -14.85 -11.21 -10.37
C ALA A 105 -15.38 -10.58 -11.66
N ASP A 106 -14.66 -9.59 -12.17
CA ASP A 106 -15.05 -8.93 -13.42
C ASP A 106 -15.04 -9.92 -14.59
N GLN A 107 -14.04 -10.77 -14.63
CA GLN A 107 -13.97 -11.78 -15.69
C GLN A 107 -15.12 -12.77 -15.60
N ARG A 108 -15.50 -13.16 -14.40
CA ARG A 108 -16.61 -14.08 -14.20
C ARG A 108 -17.95 -13.47 -14.60
N HIS A 109 -18.07 -12.17 -14.48
CA HIS A 109 -19.31 -11.46 -14.81
C HIS A 109 -19.32 -10.89 -16.22
N ALA A 110 -18.24 -11.05 -16.97
CA ALA A 110 -18.17 -10.56 -18.34
C ALA A 110 -19.17 -11.33 -19.17
N PRO A 111 -19.91 -10.68 -20.01
CA PRO A 111 -20.84 -11.37 -20.90
C PRO A 111 -20.09 -12.27 -21.81
N ASP A 112 -20.00 -13.14 -22.18
CA ASP A 112 -19.17 -13.94 -22.76
C ASP A 112 -19.39 -14.57 -23.52
N GLY A 113 -19.43 -14.16 -23.40
CA GLY A 113 -19.59 -14.51 -23.74
C GLY A 113 -19.42 -15.33 -23.73
N CYS A 114 -19.81 -15.40 -23.38
CA CYS A 114 -19.82 -15.97 -23.30
C CYS A 114 -19.85 -16.83 -23.06
N THR A 115 -20.27 -16.97 -23.02
CA THR A 115 -20.36 -17.51 -22.84
C THR A 115 -20.13 -18.39 -22.82
N CYS A 116 -20.35 -18.61 -22.84
CA CYS A 116 -20.14 -19.10 -22.99
C CYS A 116 -19.77 -19.76 -22.86
N CYS A 117 -19.86 -19.94 -22.88
CA CYS A 117 -19.50 -20.18 -22.98
C CYS A 117 -19.12 -20.70 -22.53
N SER A 118 -19.26 -20.71 -22.41
CA SER A 118 -18.98 -20.79 -22.27
C SER A 118 -18.52 -21.47 -21.81
N ARG A 119 -18.58 -21.66 -21.74
CA ARG A 119 -18.33 -21.93 -21.53
C ARG A 119 -17.62 -22.55 -21.39
N ARG A 120 -17.44 -22.60 -21.54
CA ARG A 120 -16.98 -22.89 -21.57
C ARG A 120 -16.24 -23.28 -21.19
N THR A 121 -16.24 -23.39 -21.00
CA THR A 121 -15.69 -23.39 -20.66
C THR A 121 -15.27 -23.32 -20.37
N GLY A 122 -15.32 -23.30 -20.20
CA GLY A 122 -15.11 -22.87 -19.80
C GLY A 122 -14.91 -22.73 -19.64
#